data_3d52e4eea9c45f6af42ce4a9802f373c
#
_entry.id   3d52e4eea9c45f6af42ce4a9802f373c
#
_cell.length_a   1.000
_cell.length_b   1.000
_cell.length_c   1.000
_cell.angle_alpha   90.00
_cell.angle_beta   90.00
_cell.angle_gamma   90.00
#
_symmetry.space_group_name_H-M   'P 1'
#
loop_
_entity.id
_entity.type
_entity.pdbx_description
1 polymer ?
#
loop_
_entity_poly.entity_id
_entity_poly.type
_entity_poly.pdbx_seq_one_letter_code
_entity_poly.pdbx_strand_id
1 'polypeptide(L)'
;MAKKSAPTEPKPVTSLTILYHLLREKWPEYVLEVIVIIFSITISFALDEWKDNRHKQELEQIYLKGLYSDIETDLGQLKEVIDETQQVIQTATHLSGLTPQAPETNYNQFVSNVRFVFKRPRFIAEDATFSDLKSTGNMQVISNVLLKKSLFDYYKQYETIVQVETAELETTNTVVAPYLLKRLSLGAASMNVPKSGWSMMTGEVEFQNALLIRRTTREELLHDYQHSLKLGNQILALIKPKLN
;
A
#
# COMPACT_ATOMS: atom_id res chain seq x y z
N MET A 1 -58.98 -71.28 69.49
CA MET A 1 -57.90 -71.38 68.52
C MET A 1 -57.76 -70.01 67.85
N ALA A 2 -56.81 -69.22 68.25
CA ALA A 2 -56.55 -67.88 67.70
C ALA A 2 -55.46 -68.02 66.70
N LYS A 3 -55.75 -67.63 65.45
CA LYS A 3 -54.81 -67.61 64.33
C LYS A 3 -54.00 -66.32 64.38
N LYS A 4 -52.71 -66.41 64.69
CA LYS A 4 -51.73 -65.33 64.72
C LYS A 4 -51.38 -64.94 63.27
N SER A 5 -51.69 -63.73 62.87
CA SER A 5 -51.25 -63.18 61.59
C SER A 5 -49.75 -62.80 61.62
N ALA A 6 -49.01 -63.30 60.67
CA ALA A 6 -47.57 -63.00 60.49
C ALA A 6 -47.36 -61.57 60.11
N PRO A 7 -46.26 -60.93 60.53
CA PRO A 7 -45.91 -59.57 60.12
C PRO A 7 -45.43 -59.57 58.67
N THR A 8 -46.00 -58.65 57.84
CA THR A 8 -45.59 -58.38 56.50
C THR A 8 -44.21 -57.66 56.51
N GLU A 9 -43.19 -58.28 55.94
CA GLU A 9 -41.88 -57.67 55.72
C GLU A 9 -42.00 -56.46 54.76
N PRO A 10 -41.32 -55.35 55.03
CA PRO A 10 -41.32 -54.23 54.16
C PRO A 10 -40.51 -54.59 52.89
N LYS A 11 -41.09 -54.36 51.71
CA LYS A 11 -40.43 -54.57 50.42
C LYS A 11 -39.20 -53.68 50.34
N PRO A 12 -38.03 -54.15 49.79
CA PRO A 12 -36.85 -53.37 49.66
C PRO A 12 -37.13 -52.22 48.66
N VAL A 13 -37.00 -51.00 49.11
CA VAL A 13 -37.09 -49.80 48.25
C VAL A 13 -35.86 -49.81 47.34
N THR A 14 -36.06 -50.12 46.06
CA THR A 14 -34.99 -50.22 45.08
C THR A 14 -34.31 -48.83 44.97
N SER A 15 -32.97 -48.77 44.99
CA SER A 15 -32.15 -47.53 44.90
C SER A 15 -32.62 -46.59 43.81
N LEU A 16 -33.16 -47.10 42.71
CA LEU A 16 -33.78 -46.36 41.61
C LEU A 16 -35.03 -45.57 42.04
N THR A 17 -35.87 -46.09 42.95
CA THR A 17 -37.09 -45.38 43.41
C THR A 17 -36.73 -44.19 44.31
N ILE A 18 -35.70 -44.36 45.14
CA ILE A 18 -35.19 -43.29 46.01
C ILE A 18 -34.57 -42.20 45.15
N LEU A 19 -33.79 -42.57 44.13
CA LEU A 19 -33.17 -41.60 43.16
C LEU A 19 -34.26 -40.83 42.40
N TYR A 20 -35.31 -41.53 41.95
CA TYR A 20 -36.40 -40.85 41.20
C TYR A 20 -37.18 -39.87 42.12
N HIS A 21 -37.38 -40.16 43.37
CA HIS A 21 -38.08 -39.30 44.35
C HIS A 21 -37.20 -38.06 44.66
N LEU A 22 -35.90 -38.25 44.87
CA LEU A 22 -34.94 -37.16 45.10
C LEU A 22 -34.80 -36.24 43.88
N LEU A 23 -34.74 -36.81 42.67
CA LEU A 23 -34.73 -36.03 41.45
C LEU A 23 -36.01 -35.24 41.24
N ARG A 24 -37.16 -35.79 41.54
CA ARG A 24 -38.47 -35.12 41.38
C ARG A 24 -38.67 -33.98 42.40
N GLU A 25 -38.19 -34.15 43.63
CA GLU A 25 -38.35 -33.17 44.70
C GLU A 25 -37.38 -31.99 44.51
N LYS A 26 -36.15 -32.24 44.01
CA LYS A 26 -35.11 -31.23 43.79
C LYS A 26 -35.02 -30.71 42.32
N TRP A 27 -35.92 -31.15 41.46
CA TRP A 27 -35.97 -30.73 40.05
C TRP A 27 -35.90 -29.21 39.84
N PRO A 28 -36.65 -28.36 40.59
CA PRO A 28 -36.59 -26.92 40.39
C PRO A 28 -35.22 -26.31 40.74
N GLU A 29 -34.52 -26.88 41.76
CA GLU A 29 -33.18 -26.42 42.15
C GLU A 29 -32.16 -26.73 41.05
N TYR A 30 -32.18 -27.95 40.47
CA TYR A 30 -31.30 -28.35 39.39
C TYR A 30 -31.56 -27.54 38.10
N VAL A 31 -32.81 -27.25 37.79
CA VAL A 31 -33.17 -26.40 36.62
C VAL A 31 -32.64 -24.98 36.82
N LEU A 32 -32.77 -24.40 38.00
CA LEU A 32 -32.25 -23.09 38.33
C LEU A 32 -30.70 -23.06 38.20
N GLU A 33 -30.02 -24.08 38.73
CA GLU A 33 -28.56 -24.21 38.64
C GLU A 33 -28.09 -24.28 37.19
N VAL A 34 -28.74 -25.09 36.35
CA VAL A 34 -28.44 -25.17 34.89
C VAL A 34 -28.67 -23.82 34.18
N ILE A 35 -29.77 -23.14 34.51
CA ILE A 35 -30.07 -21.80 33.95
C ILE A 35 -28.97 -20.81 34.33
N VAL A 36 -28.55 -20.78 35.60
CA VAL A 36 -27.47 -19.89 36.07
C VAL A 36 -26.15 -20.18 35.36
N ILE A 37 -25.81 -21.46 35.19
CA ILE A 37 -24.59 -21.86 34.46
C ILE A 37 -24.66 -21.39 33.00
N ILE A 38 -25.77 -21.69 32.30
CA ILE A 38 -25.93 -21.25 30.89
C ILE A 38 -25.85 -19.73 30.78
N PHE A 39 -26.53 -19.00 31.67
CA PHE A 39 -26.53 -17.55 31.69
C PHE A 39 -25.12 -16.97 31.94
N SER A 40 -24.38 -17.54 32.89
CA SER A 40 -23.01 -17.13 33.20
C SER A 40 -22.06 -17.33 32.02
N ILE A 41 -22.16 -18.51 31.35
CA ILE A 41 -21.35 -18.80 30.15
C ILE A 41 -21.71 -17.84 29.02
N THR A 42 -23.01 -17.61 28.79
CA THR A 42 -23.46 -16.69 27.72
C THR A 42 -22.99 -15.27 27.95
N ILE A 43 -23.05 -14.77 29.18
CA ILE A 43 -22.53 -13.43 29.53
C ILE A 43 -21.02 -13.38 29.32
N SER A 44 -20.27 -14.39 29.73
CA SER A 44 -18.82 -14.43 29.55
C SER A 44 -18.44 -14.34 28.07
N PHE A 45 -19.08 -15.13 27.21
CA PHE A 45 -18.86 -15.05 25.76
C PHE A 45 -19.24 -13.67 25.16
N ALA A 46 -20.35 -13.10 25.59
CA ALA A 46 -20.77 -11.78 25.12
C ALA A 46 -19.79 -10.66 25.53
N LEU A 47 -19.23 -10.74 26.74
CA LEU A 47 -18.21 -9.80 27.20
C LEU A 47 -16.88 -9.96 26.47
N ASP A 48 -16.46 -11.20 26.20
CA ASP A 48 -15.25 -11.47 25.42
C ASP A 48 -15.40 -10.97 23.98
N GLU A 49 -16.52 -11.24 23.33
CA GLU A 49 -16.81 -10.73 21.98
C GLU A 49 -16.87 -9.20 21.93
N TRP A 50 -17.48 -8.56 22.93
CA TRP A 50 -17.51 -7.10 23.02
C TRP A 50 -16.11 -6.50 23.18
N LYS A 51 -15.26 -7.10 24.03
CA LYS A 51 -13.86 -6.69 24.23
C LYS A 51 -13.04 -6.86 22.96
N ASP A 52 -13.17 -7.99 22.28
CA ASP A 52 -12.47 -8.27 21.03
C ASP A 52 -12.87 -7.28 19.92
N ASN A 53 -14.16 -7.00 19.79
CA ASN A 53 -14.65 -6.04 18.81
C ASN A 53 -14.14 -4.63 19.10
N ARG A 54 -14.10 -4.23 20.37
CA ARG A 54 -13.54 -2.94 20.77
C ARG A 54 -12.04 -2.84 20.45
N HIS A 55 -11.29 -3.88 20.76
CA HIS A 55 -9.85 -3.95 20.43
C HIS A 55 -9.60 -3.86 18.92
N LYS A 56 -10.40 -4.57 18.11
CA LYS A 56 -10.34 -4.48 16.65
C LYS A 56 -10.62 -3.06 16.14
N GLN A 57 -11.61 -2.37 16.72
CA GLN A 57 -11.93 -0.99 16.34
C GLN A 57 -10.78 -0.02 16.70
N GLU A 58 -10.18 -0.16 17.89
CA GLU A 58 -9.04 0.65 18.31
C GLU A 58 -7.84 0.42 17.37
N LEU A 59 -7.58 -0.84 17.03
CA LEU A 59 -6.51 -1.20 16.09
C LEU A 59 -6.78 -0.68 14.67
N GLU A 60 -8.03 -0.77 14.18
CA GLU A 60 -8.42 -0.18 12.89
C GLU A 60 -8.13 1.32 12.88
N GLN A 61 -8.45 2.06 13.95
CA GLN A 61 -8.17 3.50 14.02
C GLN A 61 -6.67 3.81 13.95
N ILE A 62 -5.82 3.01 14.59
CA ILE A 62 -4.37 3.17 14.53
C ILE A 62 -3.89 3.01 13.07
N TYR A 63 -4.32 1.94 12.40
CA TYR A 63 -3.95 1.71 11.01
C TYR A 63 -4.50 2.74 10.04
N LEU A 64 -5.74 3.20 10.23
CA LEU A 64 -6.32 4.25 9.40
C LEU A 64 -5.54 5.57 9.51
N LYS A 65 -5.09 5.94 10.71
CA LYS A 65 -4.26 7.13 10.93
C LYS A 65 -2.88 6.98 10.27
N GLY A 66 -2.24 5.82 10.40
CA GLY A 66 -0.98 5.53 9.73
C GLY A 66 -1.10 5.58 8.20
N LEU A 67 -2.07 4.87 7.64
CA LEU A 67 -2.35 4.88 6.20
C LEU A 67 -2.68 6.29 5.67
N TYR A 68 -3.42 7.08 6.44
CA TYR A 68 -3.72 8.47 6.06
C TYR A 68 -2.44 9.28 5.94
N SER A 69 -1.55 9.20 6.94
CA SER A 69 -0.26 9.91 6.95
C SER A 69 0.65 9.48 5.80
N ASP A 70 0.76 8.15 5.57
CA ASP A 70 1.60 7.60 4.51
C ASP A 70 1.11 8.08 3.13
N ILE A 71 -0.18 7.92 2.84
CA ILE A 71 -0.77 8.35 1.55
C ILE A 71 -0.74 9.88 1.38
N GLU A 72 -0.93 10.67 2.44
CA GLU A 72 -0.83 12.14 2.36
C GLU A 72 0.59 12.58 1.99
N THR A 73 1.61 11.95 2.55
CA THR A 73 3.03 12.15 2.19
C THR A 73 3.28 11.78 0.73
N ASP A 74 2.79 10.63 0.30
CA ASP A 74 2.90 10.15 -1.09
C ASP A 74 2.27 11.12 -2.08
N LEU A 75 1.10 11.67 -1.78
CA LEU A 75 0.44 12.65 -2.65
C LEU A 75 1.24 13.94 -2.80
N GLY A 76 1.98 14.35 -1.77
CA GLY A 76 2.94 15.45 -1.84
C GLY A 76 4.07 15.15 -2.82
N GLN A 77 4.75 14.00 -2.62
CA GLN A 77 5.85 13.56 -3.50
C GLN A 77 5.40 13.35 -4.94
N LEU A 78 4.21 12.75 -5.16
CA LEU A 78 3.68 12.52 -6.50
C LEU A 78 3.47 13.82 -7.28
N LYS A 79 2.98 14.89 -6.64
CA LYS A 79 2.83 16.19 -7.29
C LYS A 79 4.16 16.75 -7.75
N GLU A 80 5.18 16.71 -6.90
CA GLU A 80 6.54 17.19 -7.23
C GLU A 80 7.15 16.38 -8.37
N VAL A 81 7.05 15.05 -8.31
CA VAL A 81 7.58 14.15 -9.35
C VAL A 81 6.85 14.33 -10.69
N ILE A 82 5.53 14.56 -10.67
CA ILE A 82 4.74 14.88 -11.87
C ILE A 82 5.25 16.16 -12.53
N ASP A 83 5.41 17.24 -11.75
CA ASP A 83 5.89 18.52 -12.27
C ASP A 83 7.31 18.40 -12.84
N GLU A 84 8.23 17.75 -12.12
CA GLU A 84 9.59 17.50 -12.62
C GLU A 84 9.60 16.63 -13.89
N THR A 85 8.76 15.61 -13.96
CA THR A 85 8.65 14.72 -15.12
C THR A 85 8.14 15.47 -16.36
N GLN A 86 7.15 16.35 -16.20
CA GLN A 86 6.66 17.21 -17.28
C GLN A 86 7.76 18.13 -17.82
N GLN A 87 8.57 18.72 -16.94
CA GLN A 87 9.71 19.56 -17.35
C GLN A 87 10.78 18.74 -18.10
N VAL A 88 11.05 17.49 -17.67
CA VAL A 88 11.95 16.59 -18.39
C VAL A 88 11.44 16.31 -19.80
N ILE A 89 10.16 16.01 -19.97
CA ILE A 89 9.52 15.77 -21.27
C ILE A 89 9.63 16.99 -22.17
N GLN A 90 9.32 18.18 -21.65
CA GLN A 90 9.42 19.44 -22.39
C GLN A 90 10.85 19.71 -22.85
N THR A 91 11.85 19.52 -21.97
CA THR A 91 13.26 19.74 -22.30
C THR A 91 13.77 18.70 -23.29
N ALA A 92 13.36 17.44 -23.20
CA ALA A 92 13.68 16.42 -24.20
C ALA A 92 13.10 16.74 -25.55
N THR A 93 11.88 17.24 -25.60
CA THR A 93 11.21 17.71 -26.83
C THR A 93 11.95 18.90 -27.45
N HIS A 94 12.35 19.87 -26.62
CA HIS A 94 13.17 21.01 -27.07
C HIS A 94 14.49 20.55 -27.70
N LEU A 95 15.24 19.68 -26.97
CA LEU A 95 16.54 19.19 -27.48
C LEU A 95 16.40 18.37 -28.78
N SER A 96 15.33 17.57 -28.93
CA SER A 96 15.10 16.80 -30.15
C SER A 96 14.73 17.68 -31.36
N GLY A 97 14.27 18.89 -31.13
CA GLY A 97 14.03 19.90 -32.19
C GLY A 97 15.28 20.66 -32.66
N LEU A 98 16.41 20.52 -31.92
CA LEU A 98 17.67 21.16 -32.33
C LEU A 98 18.29 20.43 -33.52
N THR A 99 18.98 21.20 -34.36
CA THR A 99 19.74 20.69 -35.53
C THR A 99 21.16 21.27 -35.53
N PRO A 100 22.10 20.67 -36.26
CA PRO A 100 23.44 21.26 -36.40
C PRO A 100 23.43 22.69 -36.95
N GLN A 101 22.44 23.05 -37.78
CA GLN A 101 22.24 24.36 -38.35
C GLN A 101 21.56 25.36 -37.40
N ALA A 102 20.68 24.84 -36.51
CA ALA A 102 19.96 25.59 -35.49
C ALA A 102 20.19 25.00 -34.09
N PRO A 103 21.43 25.07 -33.58
CA PRO A 103 21.78 24.52 -32.26
C PRO A 103 21.30 25.44 -31.14
N GLU A 104 21.44 24.99 -29.89
CA GLU A 104 21.27 25.82 -28.69
C GLU A 104 22.17 27.08 -28.75
N THR A 105 21.81 28.13 -28.02
CA THR A 105 22.49 29.43 -28.04
C THR A 105 23.95 29.32 -27.64
N ASN A 106 24.24 28.50 -26.62
CA ASN A 106 25.60 28.25 -26.14
C ASN A 106 25.76 26.86 -25.55
N TYR A 107 27.02 26.44 -25.42
CA TYR A 107 27.39 25.12 -24.89
C TYR A 107 26.87 24.86 -23.46
N ASN A 108 26.98 25.86 -22.58
CA ASN A 108 26.56 25.69 -21.19
C ASN A 108 25.04 25.44 -21.08
N GLN A 109 24.24 26.14 -21.89
CA GLN A 109 22.80 25.93 -21.97
C GLN A 109 22.49 24.52 -22.50
N PHE A 110 23.15 24.09 -23.55
CA PHE A 110 23.00 22.75 -24.12
C PHE A 110 23.32 21.67 -23.08
N VAL A 111 24.48 21.75 -22.41
CA VAL A 111 24.89 20.80 -21.38
C VAL A 111 23.94 20.81 -20.19
N SER A 112 23.45 21.99 -19.78
CA SER A 112 22.46 22.11 -18.70
C SER A 112 21.16 21.40 -19.06
N ASN A 113 20.66 21.60 -20.27
CA ASN A 113 19.45 20.94 -20.77
C ASN A 113 19.65 19.42 -20.88
N VAL A 114 20.80 18.96 -21.38
CA VAL A 114 21.13 17.51 -21.42
C VAL A 114 21.16 16.91 -20.02
N ARG A 115 21.84 17.55 -19.04
CA ARG A 115 21.85 17.09 -17.65
C ARG A 115 20.46 17.02 -17.07
N PHE A 116 19.64 18.03 -17.35
CA PHE A 116 18.27 18.09 -16.83
C PHE A 116 17.40 16.96 -17.40
N VAL A 117 17.47 16.70 -18.71
CA VAL A 117 16.73 15.61 -19.35
C VAL A 117 17.07 14.26 -18.75
N PHE A 118 18.34 14.04 -18.38
CA PHE A 118 18.77 12.77 -17.77
C PHE A 118 18.73 12.79 -16.25
N LYS A 119 18.24 13.86 -15.60
CA LYS A 119 17.80 13.83 -14.20
C LYS A 119 16.64 12.83 -14.06
N ARG A 120 16.63 12.07 -13.00
CA ARG A 120 15.66 10.98 -12.79
C ARG A 120 14.77 11.29 -11.59
N PRO A 121 13.73 12.11 -11.74
CA PRO A 121 12.69 12.23 -10.72
C PRO A 121 12.07 10.84 -10.47
N ARG A 122 11.91 10.46 -9.21
CA ARG A 122 11.39 9.17 -8.79
C ARG A 122 10.37 9.34 -7.69
N PHE A 123 9.38 8.46 -7.69
CA PHE A 123 8.44 8.31 -6.61
C PHE A 123 8.83 7.12 -5.72
N ILE A 124 8.86 7.34 -4.41
CA ILE A 124 9.10 6.29 -3.41
C ILE A 124 7.94 6.31 -2.44
N ALA A 125 7.06 5.31 -2.52
CA ALA A 125 5.90 5.24 -1.66
C ALA A 125 6.27 4.97 -0.20
N GLU A 126 5.55 5.62 0.71
CA GLU A 126 5.55 5.29 2.12
C GLU A 126 4.68 4.04 2.34
N ASP A 127 5.31 2.89 2.51
CA ASP A 127 4.59 1.61 2.58
C ASP A 127 4.60 0.97 3.97
N ALA A 128 5.13 1.66 4.98
CA ALA A 128 5.35 1.10 6.30
C ALA A 128 4.08 0.54 6.94
N THR A 129 2.98 1.31 6.95
CA THR A 129 1.71 0.88 7.53
C THR A 129 1.07 -0.26 6.73
N PHE A 130 1.12 -0.20 5.40
CA PHE A 130 0.58 -1.25 4.54
C PHE A 130 1.37 -2.55 4.65
N SER A 131 2.70 -2.46 4.70
CA SER A 131 3.59 -3.60 4.89
C SER A 131 3.38 -4.28 6.25
N ASP A 132 3.16 -3.50 7.32
CA ASP A 132 2.80 -4.04 8.64
C ASP A 132 1.44 -4.76 8.60
N LEU A 133 0.40 -4.16 8.01
CA LEU A 133 -0.90 -4.79 7.82
C LEU A 133 -0.83 -6.15 7.09
N LYS A 134 0.03 -6.24 6.07
CA LYS A 134 0.25 -7.48 5.31
C LYS A 134 1.00 -8.52 6.13
N SER A 135 2.12 -8.14 6.74
CA SER A 135 3.03 -9.08 7.41
C SER A 135 2.43 -9.65 8.69
N THR A 136 1.65 -8.87 9.42
CA THR A 136 0.97 -9.29 10.65
C THR A 136 -0.36 -10.01 10.42
N GLY A 137 -0.89 -10.00 9.19
CA GLY A 137 -2.23 -10.54 8.88
C GLY A 137 -3.37 -9.63 9.34
N ASN A 138 -3.07 -8.40 9.78
CA ASN A 138 -4.05 -7.45 10.29
C ASN A 138 -4.91 -6.79 9.21
N MET A 139 -4.74 -7.13 7.94
CA MET A 139 -5.57 -6.60 6.86
C MET A 139 -7.08 -6.85 7.08
N GLN A 140 -7.42 -7.90 7.83
CA GLN A 140 -8.81 -8.20 8.23
C GLN A 140 -9.41 -7.15 9.19
N VAL A 141 -8.59 -6.39 9.92
CA VAL A 141 -9.03 -5.35 10.86
C VAL A 141 -9.66 -4.18 10.11
N ILE A 142 -9.19 -3.88 8.90
CA ILE A 142 -9.81 -2.87 8.05
C ILE A 142 -11.21 -3.33 7.63
N SER A 143 -12.25 -2.72 8.15
CA SER A 143 -13.64 -3.12 7.91
C SER A 143 -14.14 -2.81 6.50
N ASN A 144 -13.63 -1.75 5.88
CA ASN A 144 -14.06 -1.29 4.56
C ASN A 144 -13.38 -2.10 3.43
N VAL A 145 -14.17 -2.93 2.74
CA VAL A 145 -13.71 -3.78 1.63
C VAL A 145 -13.17 -2.95 0.45
N LEU A 146 -13.81 -1.81 0.14
CA LEU A 146 -13.34 -0.92 -0.94
C LEU A 146 -11.98 -0.31 -0.59
N LEU A 147 -11.78 0.11 0.65
CA LEU A 147 -10.49 0.61 1.12
C LEU A 147 -9.40 -0.46 0.99
N LYS A 148 -9.67 -1.69 1.44
CA LYS A 148 -8.73 -2.81 1.26
C LYS A 148 -8.32 -2.98 -0.20
N LYS A 149 -9.30 -3.04 -1.10
CA LYS A 149 -9.03 -3.17 -2.54
C LYS A 149 -8.21 -2.00 -3.06
N SER A 150 -8.58 -0.76 -2.74
CA SER A 150 -7.87 0.44 -3.20
C SER A 150 -6.41 0.48 -2.71
N LEU A 151 -6.13 0.00 -1.49
CA LEU A 151 -4.76 -0.12 -0.98
C LEU A 151 -3.94 -1.11 -1.80
N PHE A 152 -4.49 -2.30 -2.10
CA PHE A 152 -3.80 -3.26 -2.96
C PHE A 152 -3.56 -2.73 -4.37
N ASP A 153 -4.55 -2.05 -4.96
CA ASP A 153 -4.43 -1.46 -6.30
C ASP A 153 -3.36 -0.36 -6.32
N TYR A 154 -3.29 0.48 -5.27
CA TYR A 154 -2.30 1.54 -5.13
C TYR A 154 -0.87 1.02 -5.05
N TYR A 155 -0.60 0.09 -4.14
CA TYR A 155 0.75 -0.45 -3.98
C TYR A 155 1.17 -1.37 -5.14
N LYS A 156 0.23 -2.02 -5.82
CA LYS A 156 0.49 -2.73 -7.08
C LYS A 156 0.89 -1.76 -8.19
N GLN A 157 0.24 -0.61 -8.29
CA GLN A 157 0.62 0.45 -9.24
C GLN A 157 2.02 0.98 -8.93
N TYR A 158 2.36 1.15 -7.65
CA TYR A 158 3.73 1.51 -7.24
C TYR A 158 4.77 0.48 -7.69
N GLU A 159 4.49 -0.82 -7.53
CA GLU A 159 5.38 -1.88 -8.03
C GLU A 159 5.62 -1.76 -9.56
N THR A 160 4.58 -1.41 -10.33
CA THR A 160 4.71 -1.16 -11.79
C THR A 160 5.62 0.04 -12.06
N ILE A 161 5.45 1.14 -11.35
CA ILE A 161 6.31 2.32 -11.46
C ILE A 161 7.77 1.96 -11.20
N VAL A 162 8.05 1.22 -10.12
CA VAL A 162 9.42 0.79 -9.77
C VAL A 162 10.05 -0.06 -10.89
N GLN A 163 9.28 -0.91 -11.57
CA GLN A 163 9.78 -1.70 -12.69
C GLN A 163 10.19 -0.82 -13.87
N VAL A 164 9.37 0.16 -14.26
CA VAL A 164 9.68 1.09 -15.35
C VAL A 164 10.89 1.97 -15.00
N GLU A 165 10.94 2.51 -13.77
CA GLU A 165 12.07 3.30 -13.29
C GLU A 165 13.39 2.51 -13.26
N THR A 166 13.32 1.21 -12.93
CA THR A 166 14.48 0.32 -12.93
C THR A 166 14.98 0.05 -14.35
N ALA A 167 14.08 -0.24 -15.29
CA ALA A 167 14.44 -0.42 -16.71
C ALA A 167 15.03 0.87 -17.31
N GLU A 168 14.50 2.03 -16.94
CA GLU A 168 15.05 3.33 -17.34
C GLU A 168 16.46 3.56 -16.79
N LEU A 169 16.71 3.19 -15.51
CA LEU A 169 18.04 3.27 -14.91
C LEU A 169 19.04 2.40 -15.67
N GLU A 170 18.67 1.17 -15.97
CA GLU A 170 19.52 0.24 -16.70
C GLU A 170 19.86 0.79 -18.09
N THR A 171 18.88 1.24 -18.86
CA THR A 171 19.07 1.86 -20.16
C THR A 171 19.96 3.10 -20.07
N THR A 172 19.75 3.94 -19.05
CA THR A 172 20.56 5.14 -18.85
C THR A 172 22.02 4.77 -18.58
N ASN A 173 22.29 3.79 -17.73
CA ASN A 173 23.63 3.40 -17.34
C ASN A 173 24.40 2.65 -18.45
N THR A 174 23.69 1.81 -19.21
CA THR A 174 24.35 0.92 -20.20
C THR A 174 24.47 1.55 -21.58
N VAL A 175 23.56 2.44 -21.96
CA VAL A 175 23.52 3.01 -23.31
C VAL A 175 23.79 4.52 -23.29
N VAL A 176 23.01 5.28 -22.52
CA VAL A 176 22.99 6.74 -22.62
C VAL A 176 24.22 7.38 -21.97
N ALA A 177 24.55 7.00 -20.74
CA ALA A 177 25.69 7.61 -20.01
C ALA A 177 27.03 7.35 -20.70
N PRO A 178 27.38 6.16 -21.20
CA PRO A 178 28.61 5.94 -21.95
C PRO A 178 28.70 6.78 -23.22
N TYR A 179 27.59 6.98 -23.93
CA TYR A 179 27.54 7.85 -25.11
C TYR A 179 27.78 9.30 -24.70
N LEU A 180 27.07 9.85 -23.72
CA LEU A 180 27.19 11.24 -23.30
C LEU A 180 28.59 11.57 -22.77
N LEU A 181 29.20 10.67 -21.96
CA LEU A 181 30.52 10.85 -21.39
C LEU A 181 31.64 10.92 -22.47
N LYS A 182 31.42 10.30 -23.63
CA LYS A 182 32.37 10.39 -24.78
C LYS A 182 32.19 11.66 -25.57
N ARG A 183 31.01 12.29 -25.57
CA ARG A 183 30.65 13.43 -26.40
C ARG A 183 30.69 14.78 -25.69
N LEU A 184 30.44 14.79 -24.37
CA LEU A 184 30.29 16.00 -23.58
C LEU A 184 31.28 16.08 -22.44
N SER A 185 31.90 17.25 -22.29
CA SER A 185 32.66 17.57 -21.06
C SER A 185 31.70 18.03 -19.97
N LEU A 186 31.18 17.10 -19.18
CA LEU A 186 30.17 17.41 -18.15
C LEU A 186 30.76 18.14 -16.91
N GLY A 187 32.08 18.17 -16.75
CA GLY A 187 32.78 18.82 -15.62
C GLY A 187 33.16 20.28 -15.82
N ALA A 188 33.22 20.74 -17.05
CA ALA A 188 33.81 22.04 -17.37
C ALA A 188 32.74 23.10 -17.64
N ALA A 189 32.35 23.84 -16.62
CA ALA A 189 31.46 24.98 -16.73
C ALA A 189 32.07 26.19 -17.53
N SER A 190 33.32 26.07 -17.99
CA SER A 190 34.06 27.18 -18.59
C SER A 190 34.97 26.81 -19.76
N MET A 191 34.83 25.63 -20.37
CA MET A 191 35.62 25.33 -21.58
C MET A 191 35.04 26.03 -22.79
N ASN A 192 35.92 26.74 -23.54
CA ASN A 192 35.67 27.15 -24.91
C ASN A 192 35.60 25.93 -25.82
N VAL A 193 34.49 25.18 -25.74
CA VAL A 193 34.25 24.06 -26.64
C VAL A 193 33.83 24.64 -28.00
N PRO A 194 34.50 24.29 -29.11
CA PRO A 194 34.11 24.75 -30.42
C PRO A 194 32.64 24.42 -30.71
N LYS A 195 31.86 25.40 -31.13
CA LYS A 195 30.44 25.27 -31.45
C LYS A 195 30.15 24.09 -32.39
N SER A 196 31.05 23.84 -33.33
CA SER A 196 30.95 22.73 -34.29
C SER A 196 30.95 21.33 -33.66
N GLY A 197 31.63 21.16 -32.52
CA GLY A 197 31.77 19.83 -31.89
C GLY A 197 30.49 19.31 -31.23
N TRP A 198 29.80 20.14 -30.45
CA TRP A 198 28.59 19.74 -29.74
C TRP A 198 27.30 19.95 -30.57
N SER A 199 27.29 20.92 -31.51
CA SER A 199 26.12 21.13 -32.37
C SER A 199 25.91 19.97 -33.34
N MET A 200 26.98 19.31 -33.80
CA MET A 200 26.85 18.10 -34.61
C MET A 200 26.15 16.95 -33.89
N MET A 201 26.30 16.86 -32.57
CA MET A 201 25.64 15.85 -31.75
C MET A 201 24.13 15.91 -31.90
N THR A 202 23.52 17.06 -32.11
CA THR A 202 22.05 17.17 -32.28
C THR A 202 21.54 16.47 -33.54
N GLY A 203 22.41 16.18 -34.52
CA GLY A 203 22.09 15.40 -35.72
C GLY A 203 22.45 13.89 -35.58
N GLU A 204 23.11 13.47 -34.50
CA GLU A 204 23.48 12.07 -34.32
C GLU A 204 22.29 11.19 -33.96
N VAL A 205 22.18 10.05 -34.65
CA VAL A 205 21.07 9.08 -34.42
C VAL A 205 21.02 8.60 -32.99
N GLU A 206 22.19 8.35 -32.38
CA GLU A 206 22.29 7.89 -30.98
C GLU A 206 21.72 8.92 -30.00
N PHE A 207 21.99 10.21 -30.22
CA PHE A 207 21.46 11.28 -29.38
C PHE A 207 19.94 11.41 -29.52
N GLN A 208 19.46 11.43 -30.78
CA GLN A 208 18.03 11.51 -31.05
C GLN A 208 17.27 10.31 -30.49
N ASN A 209 17.82 9.10 -30.62
CA ASN A 209 17.23 7.90 -30.03
C ASN A 209 17.24 7.94 -28.49
N ALA A 210 18.31 8.44 -27.86
CA ALA A 210 18.38 8.59 -26.41
C ALA A 210 17.31 9.57 -25.91
N LEU A 211 17.10 10.70 -26.62
CA LEU A 211 16.03 11.66 -26.29
C LEU A 211 14.63 11.05 -26.48
N LEU A 212 14.43 10.31 -27.57
CA LEU A 212 13.16 9.65 -27.86
C LEU A 212 12.80 8.63 -26.76
N ILE A 213 13.72 7.71 -26.45
CA ILE A 213 13.53 6.72 -25.39
C ILE A 213 13.23 7.43 -24.07
N ARG A 214 14.02 8.45 -23.74
CA ARG A 214 13.82 9.23 -22.52
C ARG A 214 12.44 9.86 -22.44
N ARG A 215 12.00 10.51 -23.51
CA ARG A 215 10.69 11.15 -23.58
C ARG A 215 9.57 10.14 -23.45
N THR A 216 9.59 9.04 -24.21
CA THR A 216 8.51 8.04 -24.18
C THR A 216 8.40 7.34 -22.83
N THR A 217 9.52 6.98 -22.21
CA THR A 217 9.51 6.40 -20.87
C THR A 217 8.98 7.38 -19.81
N ARG A 218 9.31 8.68 -19.94
CA ARG A 218 8.79 9.70 -19.01
C ARG A 218 7.32 10.02 -19.24
N GLU A 219 6.83 9.92 -20.47
CA GLU A 219 5.39 10.01 -20.77
C GLU A 219 4.60 8.84 -20.14
N GLU A 220 5.14 7.63 -20.20
CA GLU A 220 4.59 6.45 -19.51
C GLU A 220 4.57 6.66 -17.99
N LEU A 221 5.71 7.01 -17.39
CA LEU A 221 5.81 7.28 -15.95
C LEU A 221 4.90 8.43 -15.50
N LEU A 222 4.76 9.48 -16.31
CA LEU A 222 3.84 10.59 -16.02
C LEU A 222 2.39 10.10 -15.89
N HIS A 223 1.96 9.25 -16.81
CA HIS A 223 0.63 8.62 -16.74
C HIS A 223 0.47 7.77 -15.46
N ASP A 224 1.49 6.99 -15.12
CA ASP A 224 1.46 6.12 -13.94
C ASP A 224 1.47 6.91 -12.62
N TYR A 225 2.25 7.98 -12.52
CA TYR A 225 2.23 8.88 -11.36
C TYR A 225 0.87 9.58 -11.21
N GLN A 226 0.26 10.05 -12.30
CA GLN A 226 -1.08 10.65 -12.28
C GLN A 226 -2.15 9.62 -11.86
N HIS A 227 -2.00 8.37 -12.29
CA HIS A 227 -2.88 7.29 -11.88
C HIS A 227 -2.75 7.01 -10.38
N SER A 228 -1.51 6.92 -9.86
CA SER A 228 -1.24 6.76 -8.42
C SER A 228 -1.78 7.92 -7.60
N LEU A 229 -1.62 9.17 -8.08
CA LEU A 229 -2.19 10.35 -7.44
C LEU A 229 -3.72 10.26 -7.31
N LYS A 230 -4.39 9.77 -8.35
CA LYS A 230 -5.85 9.54 -8.32
C LYS A 230 -6.25 8.45 -7.32
N LEU A 231 -5.54 7.32 -7.32
CA LEU A 231 -5.79 6.22 -6.36
C LEU A 231 -5.56 6.67 -4.92
N GLY A 232 -4.48 7.39 -4.63
CA GLY A 232 -4.19 7.94 -3.31
C GLY A 232 -5.28 8.89 -2.81
N ASN A 233 -5.78 9.80 -3.68
CA ASN A 233 -6.91 10.66 -3.32
C ASN A 233 -8.20 9.87 -3.01
N GLN A 234 -8.47 8.79 -3.74
CA GLN A 234 -9.60 7.91 -3.45
C GLN A 234 -9.45 7.22 -2.09
N ILE A 235 -8.24 6.76 -1.75
CA ILE A 235 -7.94 6.17 -0.43
C ILE A 235 -8.19 7.18 0.68
N LEU A 236 -7.67 8.41 0.58
CA LEU A 236 -7.89 9.46 1.58
C LEU A 236 -9.39 9.77 1.74
N ALA A 237 -10.15 9.80 0.64
CA ALA A 237 -11.60 10.02 0.70
C ALA A 237 -12.35 8.88 1.42
N LEU A 238 -11.85 7.65 1.35
CA LEU A 238 -12.43 6.49 2.08
C LEU A 238 -12.02 6.46 3.56
N ILE A 239 -10.83 6.97 3.91
CA ILE A 239 -10.32 6.98 5.28
C ILE A 239 -10.89 8.15 6.08
N LYS A 240 -10.89 9.37 5.51
CA LYS A 240 -11.24 10.61 6.21
C LYS A 240 -12.54 10.59 7.01
N PRO A 241 -13.66 10.02 6.50
CA PRO A 241 -14.92 9.94 7.27
C PRO A 241 -14.87 9.00 8.47
N LYS A 242 -13.84 8.16 8.56
CA LYS A 242 -13.67 7.13 9.59
C LYS A 242 -12.64 7.50 10.66
N LEU A 243 -11.90 8.57 10.47
CA LEU A 243 -10.97 9.09 11.48
C LEU A 243 -11.74 9.81 12.58
N ASN A 244 -11.51 9.36 13.84
CA ASN A 244 -12.04 9.98 15.07
C ASN A 244 -10.99 10.90 15.69
#